data_62531c4459f28a6358496110a3e969fa
#
_entry.id   62531c4459f28a6358496110a3e969fa
#
_cell.length_a   1.000
_cell.length_b   1.000
_cell.length_c   1.000
_cell.angle_alpha   90.00
_cell.angle_beta   90.00
_cell.angle_gamma   90.00
#
_symmetry.space_group_name_H-M   'P 1'
#
loop_
_entity.id
_entity.type
_entity.pdbx_description
1 polymer ?
#
loop_
_entity_poly.entity_id
_entity_poly.type
_entity_poly.pdbx_seq_one_letter_code
_entity_poly.pdbx_strand_id
1 'polypeptide(L)'
;MGYRYLDMETYKRKNHFDYFSSLSYPYVGITVNVDITDLLQKIKAENLPFFLTVCYCVSKAANKVPEFRQRIVGDRIIEFDNCKTSHTVALEDGTYCYCTLDGNMPFCDYIVYAAREQEAAKKMNTIDEEGDEVYDKLFISTLPWVSYTSLIQPVPIPADSNPRITWGKYFVQGDRTLLPVSVLCHHALVDGIHIASFYRQLDEQILNIGKD
;
A
#
# COMPACT_ATOMS: atom_id res chain seq x y z
N MET A 1 1.72 -17.83 -4.86
CA MET A 1 1.45 -16.59 -5.60
C MET A 1 2.30 -16.60 -6.86
N GLY A 2 1.72 -16.30 -8.04
CA GLY A 2 2.46 -16.30 -9.29
C GLY A 2 3.23 -15.00 -9.50
N TYR A 3 4.36 -15.10 -10.17
CA TYR A 3 5.09 -13.95 -10.70
C TYR A 3 5.77 -14.30 -12.03
N ARG A 4 6.15 -13.28 -12.78
CA ARG A 4 6.93 -13.43 -14.02
C ARG A 4 8.13 -12.50 -14.00
N TYR A 5 9.21 -12.90 -14.65
CA TYR A 5 10.30 -12.00 -14.97
C TYR A 5 9.93 -11.13 -16.17
N LEU A 6 10.22 -9.83 -16.09
CA LEU A 6 10.12 -8.96 -17.25
C LEU A 6 11.35 -9.14 -18.14
N ASP A 7 11.12 -9.07 -19.45
CA ASP A 7 12.19 -9.08 -20.43
C ASP A 7 12.89 -7.71 -20.45
N MET A 8 14.11 -7.65 -19.94
CA MET A 8 14.87 -6.42 -19.82
C MET A 8 15.39 -5.90 -21.17
N GLU A 9 15.40 -6.70 -22.23
CA GLU A 9 15.80 -6.25 -23.58
C GLU A 9 14.68 -5.40 -24.21
N THR A 10 13.43 -5.75 -23.93
CA THR A 10 12.24 -5.06 -24.46
C THR A 10 11.60 -4.10 -23.45
N TYR A 11 12.14 -4.01 -22.24
CA TYR A 11 11.59 -3.16 -21.19
C TYR A 11 11.66 -1.68 -21.54
N LYS A 12 10.52 -1.05 -21.79
CA LYS A 12 10.42 0.33 -22.30
C LYS A 12 11.10 1.37 -21.40
N ARG A 13 11.20 1.10 -20.11
CA ARG A 13 11.79 2.01 -19.13
C ARG A 13 13.22 1.63 -18.75
N LYS A 14 13.91 0.83 -19.54
CA LYS A 14 15.26 0.33 -19.22
C LYS A 14 16.26 1.45 -18.88
N ASN A 15 16.30 2.54 -19.64
CA ASN A 15 17.20 3.67 -19.37
C ASN A 15 16.85 4.37 -18.02
N HIS A 16 15.56 4.46 -17.66
CA HIS A 16 15.12 5.00 -16.38
C HIS A 16 15.49 4.02 -15.24
N PHE A 17 15.30 2.72 -15.49
CA PHE A 17 15.69 1.67 -14.54
C PHE A 17 17.18 1.75 -14.21
N ASP A 18 18.05 1.77 -15.23
CA ASP A 18 19.50 1.84 -15.07
C ASP A 18 19.92 3.14 -14.34
N TYR A 19 19.33 4.29 -14.71
CA TYR A 19 19.65 5.58 -14.09
C TYR A 19 19.22 5.63 -12.62
N PHE A 20 17.95 5.37 -12.31
CA PHE A 20 17.45 5.49 -10.95
C PHE A 20 17.98 4.41 -10.01
N SER A 21 18.28 3.20 -10.51
CA SER A 21 18.91 2.16 -9.72
C SER A 21 20.34 2.52 -9.28
N SER A 22 21.00 3.46 -9.96
CA SER A 22 22.35 3.92 -9.60
C SER A 22 22.36 4.95 -8.46
N LEU A 23 21.21 5.50 -8.09
CA LEU A 23 21.13 6.52 -7.05
C LEU A 23 21.19 5.90 -5.65
N SER A 24 21.81 6.60 -4.71
CA SER A 24 21.89 6.19 -3.31
C SER A 24 20.52 6.28 -2.57
N TYR A 25 19.61 7.11 -3.07
CA TYR A 25 18.22 7.25 -2.58
C TYR A 25 17.26 7.27 -3.78
N PRO A 26 16.91 6.11 -4.33
CA PRO A 26 16.15 6.02 -5.58
C PRO A 26 14.63 6.04 -5.37
N TYR A 27 14.13 6.89 -4.49
CA TYR A 27 12.70 6.90 -4.19
C TYR A 27 12.01 8.16 -4.70
N VAL A 28 10.76 7.98 -5.12
CA VAL A 28 9.81 9.04 -5.47
C VAL A 28 8.54 8.87 -4.65
N GLY A 29 7.99 9.96 -4.17
CA GLY A 29 6.75 9.91 -3.38
C GLY A 29 6.01 11.22 -3.38
N ILE A 30 4.73 11.15 -3.04
CA ILE A 30 3.83 12.28 -2.90
C ILE A 30 2.77 12.01 -1.84
N THR A 31 2.27 13.05 -1.20
CA THR A 31 1.08 13.02 -0.35
C THR A 31 -0.07 13.73 -1.06
N VAL A 32 -1.23 13.07 -1.13
CA VAL A 32 -2.46 13.63 -1.72
C VAL A 32 -3.59 13.50 -0.69
N ASN A 33 -4.42 14.54 -0.61
CA ASN A 33 -5.64 14.49 0.18
C ASN A 33 -6.74 13.82 -0.63
N VAL A 34 -7.08 12.59 -0.27
CA VAL A 34 -8.11 11.76 -0.91
C VAL A 34 -9.46 12.07 -0.29
N ASP A 35 -10.49 12.30 -1.11
CA ASP A 35 -11.85 12.51 -0.63
C ASP A 35 -12.48 11.18 -0.19
N ILE A 36 -12.79 11.08 1.08
CA ILE A 36 -13.42 9.90 1.70
C ILE A 36 -14.81 10.21 2.27
N THR A 37 -15.45 11.28 1.81
CA THR A 37 -16.73 11.75 2.38
C THR A 37 -17.77 10.65 2.36
N ASP A 38 -18.05 10.07 1.21
CA ASP A 38 -19.06 9.01 1.06
C ASP A 38 -18.62 7.69 1.71
N LEU A 39 -17.32 7.36 1.61
CA LEU A 39 -16.74 6.19 2.28
C LEU A 39 -16.95 6.27 3.79
N LEU A 40 -16.68 7.42 4.40
CA LEU A 40 -16.84 7.59 5.85
C LEU A 40 -18.31 7.50 6.29
N GLN A 41 -19.24 8.00 5.46
CA GLN A 41 -20.67 7.83 5.71
C GLN A 41 -21.08 6.35 5.68
N LYS A 42 -20.63 5.60 4.67
CA LYS A 42 -20.84 4.15 4.57
C LYS A 42 -20.25 3.40 5.75
N ILE A 43 -19.00 3.69 6.11
CA ILE A 43 -18.31 3.07 7.27
C ILE A 43 -19.15 3.26 8.55
N LYS A 44 -19.66 4.46 8.79
CA LYS A 44 -20.50 4.75 9.96
C LYS A 44 -21.86 4.06 9.91
N ALA A 45 -22.52 4.08 8.75
CA ALA A 45 -23.86 3.49 8.57
C ALA A 45 -23.84 1.96 8.73
N GLU A 46 -22.80 1.30 8.27
CA GLU A 46 -22.65 -0.15 8.29
C GLU A 46 -21.74 -0.67 9.43
N ASN A 47 -21.27 0.24 10.30
CA ASN A 47 -20.35 -0.08 11.43
C ASN A 47 -19.10 -0.86 10.98
N LEU A 48 -18.49 -0.45 9.86
CA LEU A 48 -17.31 -1.10 9.31
C LEU A 48 -16.04 -0.65 10.03
N PRO A 49 -15.00 -1.52 10.11
CA PRO A 49 -13.70 -1.13 10.66
C PRO A 49 -12.96 -0.20 9.69
N PHE A 50 -12.76 1.05 10.08
CA PHE A 50 -12.17 2.10 9.22
C PHE A 50 -10.84 1.69 8.58
N PHE A 51 -9.89 1.21 9.41
CA PHE A 51 -8.57 0.80 8.92
C PHE A 51 -8.67 -0.28 7.85
N LEU A 52 -9.39 -1.38 8.13
CA LEU A 52 -9.51 -2.51 7.19
C LEU A 52 -10.22 -2.12 5.91
N THR A 53 -11.23 -1.26 6.00
CA THR A 53 -11.96 -0.74 4.83
C THR A 53 -11.07 0.09 3.92
N VAL A 54 -10.27 1.02 4.49
CA VAL A 54 -9.29 1.81 3.72
C VAL A 54 -8.18 0.90 3.18
N CYS A 55 -7.68 -0.04 3.97
CA CYS A 55 -6.64 -0.99 3.56
C CYS A 55 -7.08 -1.84 2.36
N TYR A 56 -8.33 -2.28 2.32
CA TYR A 56 -8.89 -2.97 1.17
C TYR A 56 -8.86 -2.11 -0.09
N CYS A 57 -9.37 -0.86 -0.02
CA CYS A 57 -9.37 0.06 -1.15
C CYS A 57 -7.94 0.32 -1.66
N VAL A 58 -7.00 0.55 -0.75
CA VAL A 58 -5.57 0.76 -1.07
C VAL A 58 -4.97 -0.48 -1.73
N SER A 59 -5.22 -1.67 -1.19
CA SER A 59 -4.75 -2.95 -1.74
C SER A 59 -5.25 -3.16 -3.16
N LYS A 60 -6.56 -2.99 -3.39
CA LYS A 60 -7.17 -3.14 -4.73
C LYS A 60 -6.63 -2.12 -5.72
N ALA A 61 -6.49 -0.85 -5.29
CA ALA A 61 -5.95 0.22 -6.13
C ALA A 61 -4.50 -0.03 -6.53
N ALA A 62 -3.64 -0.39 -5.57
CA ALA A 62 -2.23 -0.68 -5.83
C ALA A 62 -2.06 -1.88 -6.77
N ASN A 63 -2.83 -2.93 -6.59
CA ASN A 63 -2.79 -4.12 -7.45
C ASN A 63 -3.30 -3.87 -8.88
N LYS A 64 -4.02 -2.77 -9.13
CA LYS A 64 -4.41 -2.35 -10.49
C LYS A 64 -3.32 -1.61 -11.26
N VAL A 65 -2.23 -1.22 -10.59
CA VAL A 65 -1.07 -0.56 -11.21
C VAL A 65 0.07 -1.58 -11.33
N PRO A 66 0.42 -2.06 -12.53
CA PRO A 66 1.43 -3.10 -12.72
C PRO A 66 2.77 -2.77 -12.03
N GLU A 67 3.22 -1.51 -12.10
CA GLU A 67 4.49 -1.05 -11.54
C GLU A 67 4.52 -1.11 -10.00
N PHE A 68 3.36 -1.09 -9.33
CA PHE A 68 3.25 -1.31 -7.89
C PHE A 68 3.38 -2.79 -7.50
N ARG A 69 3.25 -3.70 -8.46
CA ARG A 69 3.45 -5.14 -8.29
C ARG A 69 4.84 -5.62 -8.76
N GLN A 70 5.67 -4.70 -9.25
CA GLN A 70 7.03 -4.99 -9.70
C GLN A 70 8.03 -4.89 -8.55
N ARG A 71 9.06 -5.76 -8.60
CA ARG A 71 10.18 -5.75 -7.64
C ARG A 71 11.50 -5.95 -8.38
N ILE A 72 12.55 -5.33 -7.82
CA ILE A 72 13.91 -5.46 -8.31
C ILE A 72 14.56 -6.65 -7.60
N VAL A 73 15.02 -7.62 -8.36
CA VAL A 73 15.76 -8.80 -7.87
C VAL A 73 17.05 -8.91 -8.65
N GLY A 74 18.15 -8.48 -8.05
CA GLY A 74 19.43 -8.31 -8.75
C GLY A 74 19.34 -7.26 -9.86
N ASP A 75 19.61 -7.68 -11.09
CA ASP A 75 19.54 -6.86 -12.30
C ASP A 75 18.22 -7.02 -13.08
N ARG A 76 17.24 -7.70 -12.50
CA ARG A 76 15.97 -8.06 -13.12
C ARG A 76 14.77 -7.44 -12.41
N ILE A 77 13.67 -7.38 -13.14
CA ILE A 77 12.38 -7.02 -12.59
C ILE A 77 11.49 -8.26 -12.60
N ILE A 78 10.87 -8.57 -11.45
CA ILE A 78 9.76 -9.50 -11.36
C ILE A 78 8.44 -8.73 -11.20
N GLU A 79 7.38 -9.25 -11.78
CA GLU A 79 6.01 -8.71 -11.63
C GLU A 79 5.11 -9.80 -11.06
N PHE A 80 4.52 -9.52 -9.89
CA PHE A 80 3.58 -10.42 -9.23
C PHE A 80 2.18 -10.31 -9.87
N ASP A 81 1.42 -11.42 -9.85
CA ASP A 81 0.01 -11.40 -10.26
C ASP A 81 -0.84 -10.56 -9.31
N ASN A 82 -0.50 -10.61 -8.00
CA ASN A 82 -1.12 -9.84 -6.93
C ASN A 82 -0.10 -9.62 -5.81
N CYS A 83 -0.20 -8.52 -5.08
CA CYS A 83 0.58 -8.25 -3.88
C CYS A 83 -0.33 -8.19 -2.66
N LYS A 84 0.11 -8.80 -1.56
CA LYS A 84 -0.54 -8.69 -0.24
C LYS A 84 -0.16 -7.37 0.41
N THR A 85 -0.92 -6.95 1.41
CA THR A 85 -0.53 -5.84 2.29
C THR A 85 0.13 -6.38 3.55
N SER A 86 1.22 -5.75 4.00
CA SER A 86 1.78 -5.93 5.34
C SER A 86 1.63 -4.63 6.11
N HIS A 87 1.07 -4.69 7.32
CA HIS A 87 0.80 -3.52 8.13
C HIS A 87 1.08 -3.76 9.61
N THR A 88 1.32 -2.67 10.33
CA THR A 88 1.53 -2.70 11.78
C THR A 88 0.20 -2.76 12.53
N VAL A 89 0.13 -3.64 13.52
CA VAL A 89 -0.99 -3.77 14.46
C VAL A 89 -0.49 -3.41 15.86
N ALA A 90 -1.07 -2.37 16.47
CA ALA A 90 -0.67 -1.93 17.81
C ALA A 90 -1.01 -2.99 18.88
N LEU A 91 -0.10 -3.14 19.83
CA LEU A 91 -0.23 -4.02 21.01
C LEU A 91 -0.49 -3.20 22.28
N GLU A 92 -1.00 -3.86 23.32
CA GLU A 92 -1.35 -3.19 24.58
C GLU A 92 -0.15 -2.62 25.34
N ASP A 93 1.04 -3.18 25.13
CA ASP A 93 2.31 -2.74 25.73
C ASP A 93 2.93 -1.50 25.03
N GLY A 94 2.25 -0.95 24.01
CA GLY A 94 2.73 0.19 23.23
C GLY A 94 3.69 -0.16 22.10
N THR A 95 3.95 -1.44 21.86
CA THR A 95 4.68 -1.96 20.70
C THR A 95 3.72 -2.32 19.56
N TYR A 96 4.21 -2.98 18.53
CA TYR A 96 3.39 -3.46 17.41
C TYR A 96 3.92 -4.79 16.87
N CYS A 97 3.05 -5.54 16.20
CA CYS A 97 3.40 -6.69 15.38
C CYS A 97 3.02 -6.43 13.91
N TYR A 98 3.51 -7.27 13.00
CA TYR A 98 3.10 -7.22 11.60
C TYR A 98 1.93 -8.17 11.33
N CYS A 99 1.04 -7.73 10.44
CA CYS A 99 -0.07 -8.53 9.93
C CYS A 99 -0.09 -8.45 8.41
N THR A 100 -0.11 -9.59 7.75
CA THR A 100 -0.20 -9.70 6.30
C THR A 100 -1.61 -10.07 5.88
N LEU A 101 -2.20 -9.32 4.93
CA LEU A 101 -3.55 -9.54 4.40
C LEU A 101 -3.53 -9.70 2.89
N ASP A 102 -4.25 -10.69 2.39
CA ASP A 102 -4.55 -10.82 0.96
C ASP A 102 -5.89 -10.13 0.65
N GLY A 103 -5.85 -9.08 -0.18
CA GLY A 103 -7.04 -8.35 -0.62
C GLY A 103 -7.70 -8.92 -1.88
N ASN A 104 -7.22 -10.06 -2.41
CA ASN A 104 -7.74 -10.65 -3.64
C ASN A 104 -9.00 -11.50 -3.41
N MET A 105 -10.02 -10.87 -2.84
CA MET A 105 -11.33 -11.46 -2.57
C MET A 105 -12.40 -10.37 -2.55
N PRO A 106 -13.72 -10.71 -2.53
CA PRO A 106 -14.80 -9.73 -2.33
C PRO A 106 -14.69 -9.00 -0.98
N PHE A 107 -15.20 -7.77 -0.92
CA PHE A 107 -15.09 -6.92 0.27
C PHE A 107 -15.68 -7.54 1.54
N CYS A 108 -16.87 -8.14 1.42
CA CYS A 108 -17.55 -8.75 2.58
C CYS A 108 -16.73 -9.90 3.18
N ASP A 109 -16.11 -10.72 2.34
CA ASP A 109 -15.25 -11.83 2.79
C ASP A 109 -13.96 -11.30 3.39
N TYR A 110 -13.38 -10.24 2.77
CA TYR A 110 -12.16 -9.60 3.25
C TYR A 110 -12.29 -9.05 4.67
N ILE A 111 -13.38 -8.36 4.99
CA ILE A 111 -13.55 -7.78 6.34
C ILE A 111 -13.53 -8.86 7.42
N VAL A 112 -14.23 -9.98 7.21
CA VAL A 112 -14.25 -11.09 8.16
C VAL A 112 -12.87 -11.75 8.27
N TYR A 113 -12.24 -12.02 7.13
CA TYR A 113 -10.90 -12.59 7.06
C TYR A 113 -9.89 -11.68 7.74
N ALA A 114 -9.83 -10.40 7.38
CA ALA A 114 -8.83 -9.46 7.87
C ALA A 114 -8.92 -9.21 9.38
N ALA A 115 -10.13 -9.13 9.92
CA ALA A 115 -10.34 -9.01 11.38
C ALA A 115 -9.78 -10.21 12.14
N ARG A 116 -10.01 -11.43 11.62
CA ARG A 116 -9.47 -12.66 12.20
C ARG A 116 -7.95 -12.71 12.14
N GLU A 117 -7.34 -12.33 11.00
CA GLU A 117 -5.88 -12.33 10.83
C GLU A 117 -5.20 -11.30 11.75
N GLN A 118 -5.81 -10.10 11.95
CA GLN A 118 -5.27 -9.13 12.91
C GLN A 118 -5.27 -9.68 14.35
N GLU A 119 -6.33 -10.36 14.77
CA GLU A 119 -6.38 -10.97 16.09
C GLU A 119 -5.39 -12.14 16.24
N ALA A 120 -5.16 -12.90 15.17
CA ALA A 120 -4.13 -13.93 15.16
C ALA A 120 -2.73 -13.34 15.27
N ALA A 121 -2.43 -12.27 14.52
CA ALA A 121 -1.13 -11.59 14.55
C ALA A 121 -0.79 -11.04 15.94
N LYS A 122 -1.75 -10.44 16.65
CA LYS A 122 -1.55 -9.97 18.01
C LYS A 122 -1.12 -11.08 18.99
N LYS A 123 -1.63 -12.30 18.78
CA LYS A 123 -1.28 -13.47 19.62
C LYS A 123 0.11 -14.01 19.32
N MET A 124 0.54 -13.94 18.06
CA MET A 124 1.86 -14.41 17.63
C MET A 124 2.97 -13.44 18.05
N ASN A 125 2.66 -12.15 18.12
CA ASN A 125 3.56 -11.06 18.55
C ASN A 125 4.93 -11.09 17.86
N THR A 126 4.96 -11.30 16.53
CA THR A 126 6.19 -11.32 15.75
C THR A 126 6.32 -10.07 14.89
N ILE A 127 7.56 -9.60 14.74
CA ILE A 127 7.93 -8.51 13.82
C ILE A 127 8.83 -9.02 12.67
N ASP A 128 8.99 -10.34 12.57
CA ASP A 128 9.88 -10.94 11.58
C ASP A 128 9.15 -11.09 10.25
N GLU A 129 9.62 -10.34 9.26
CA GLU A 129 9.35 -10.56 7.84
C GLU A 129 10.70 -10.87 7.19
N GLU A 130 11.06 -12.14 7.10
CA GLU A 130 12.35 -12.57 6.56
C GLU A 130 12.22 -13.22 5.18
N GLY A 131 13.28 -13.07 4.38
CA GLY A 131 13.51 -13.78 3.13
C GLY A 131 12.64 -13.32 1.95
N ASP A 132 12.41 -14.24 1.02
CA ASP A 132 11.69 -14.00 -0.24
C ASP A 132 10.19 -13.66 -0.03
N GLU A 133 9.66 -13.90 1.16
CA GLU A 133 8.27 -13.57 1.51
C GLU A 133 8.01 -12.06 1.56
N VAL A 134 9.05 -11.23 1.61
CA VAL A 134 8.92 -9.76 1.62
C VAL A 134 8.58 -9.20 0.24
N TYR A 135 9.00 -9.83 -0.83
CA TYR A 135 8.84 -9.28 -2.18
C TYR A 135 7.38 -9.13 -2.62
N ASP A 136 6.46 -9.98 -2.18
CA ASP A 136 5.06 -9.91 -2.57
C ASP A 136 4.24 -8.91 -1.74
N LYS A 137 4.89 -8.06 -0.92
CA LYS A 137 4.20 -7.15 0.00
C LYS A 137 4.10 -5.71 -0.52
N LEU A 138 3.00 -5.06 -0.14
CA LEU A 138 2.82 -3.62 -0.09
C LEU A 138 2.90 -3.22 1.39
N PHE A 139 3.81 -2.33 1.74
CA PHE A 139 3.96 -1.90 3.14
C PHE A 139 2.96 -0.80 3.47
N ILE A 140 2.13 -1.08 4.47
CA ILE A 140 1.06 -0.19 4.91
C ILE A 140 1.35 0.32 6.32
N SER A 141 1.18 1.62 6.53
CA SER A 141 1.27 2.24 7.86
C SER A 141 0.19 3.28 8.05
N THR A 142 -0.07 3.64 9.31
CA THR A 142 -1.00 4.72 9.63
C THR A 142 -0.51 5.61 10.76
N LEU A 143 -0.88 6.89 10.69
CA LEU A 143 -0.65 7.89 11.73
C LEU A 143 -2.01 8.49 12.14
N PRO A 144 -2.86 7.71 12.86
CA PRO A 144 -4.26 8.10 13.09
C PRO A 144 -4.41 9.29 14.03
N TRP A 145 -3.34 9.73 14.65
CA TRP A 145 -3.34 10.85 15.60
C TRP A 145 -3.17 12.22 14.95
N VAL A 146 -2.54 12.26 13.75
CA VAL A 146 -2.18 13.53 13.10
C VAL A 146 -2.59 13.53 11.64
N SER A 147 -3.06 14.69 11.17
CA SER A 147 -3.16 15.02 9.75
C SER A 147 -1.85 15.69 9.32
N TYR A 148 -1.35 15.36 8.14
CA TYR A 148 -0.06 15.85 7.65
C TYR A 148 -0.09 16.17 6.16
N THR A 149 0.86 16.94 5.68
CA THR A 149 1.00 17.35 4.27
C THR A 149 2.14 16.62 3.56
N SER A 150 3.06 16.03 4.32
CA SER A 150 4.16 15.22 3.80
C SER A 150 4.63 14.24 4.87
N LEU A 151 5.29 13.16 4.45
CA LEU A 151 5.82 12.13 5.34
C LEU A 151 7.19 11.67 4.83
N ILE A 152 8.16 11.61 5.75
CA ILE A 152 9.44 10.94 5.53
C ILE A 152 9.38 9.60 6.24
N GLN A 153 9.68 8.52 5.49
CA GLN A 153 9.67 7.16 6.01
C GLN A 153 11.08 6.57 5.99
N PRO A 154 11.40 5.69 6.93
CA PRO A 154 12.66 4.94 6.86
C PRO A 154 12.65 4.01 5.64
N VAL A 155 13.81 3.86 5.03
CA VAL A 155 14.06 2.94 3.92
C VAL A 155 15.35 2.17 4.20
N PRO A 156 15.45 0.91 3.77
CA PRO A 156 16.65 0.11 4.00
C PRO A 156 17.83 0.53 3.09
N ILE A 157 19.01 0.09 3.46
CA ILE A 157 20.23 0.13 2.63
C ILE A 157 20.77 -1.30 2.53
N PRO A 158 20.88 -1.88 1.32
CA PRO A 158 20.51 -1.30 0.01
C PRO A 158 19.01 -1.04 -0.12
N ALA A 159 18.64 -0.13 -1.05
CA ALA A 159 17.25 0.24 -1.31
C ALA A 159 16.42 -0.97 -1.73
N ASP A 160 15.24 -1.13 -1.12
CA ASP A 160 14.23 -2.08 -1.56
C ASP A 160 13.27 -1.45 -2.60
N SER A 161 12.39 -2.26 -3.16
CA SER A 161 11.44 -1.80 -4.18
C SER A 161 9.98 -2.01 -3.82
N ASN A 162 9.68 -2.33 -2.55
CA ASN A 162 8.32 -2.46 -2.07
C ASN A 162 7.65 -1.08 -1.93
N PRO A 163 6.49 -0.85 -2.54
CA PRO A 163 5.74 0.38 -2.30
C PRO A 163 5.32 0.53 -0.85
N ARG A 164 5.51 1.75 -0.31
CA ARG A 164 5.04 2.14 1.02
C ARG A 164 3.88 3.09 0.87
N ILE A 165 2.75 2.75 1.48
CA ILE A 165 1.53 3.56 1.43
C ILE A 165 1.10 3.84 2.86
N THR A 166 1.00 5.11 3.21
CA THR A 166 0.70 5.54 4.57
C THR A 166 -0.38 6.59 4.56
N TRP A 167 -1.32 6.51 5.49
CA TRP A 167 -2.32 7.56 5.66
C TRP A 167 -2.39 8.09 7.09
N GLY A 168 -2.81 9.35 7.18
CA GLY A 168 -2.93 10.06 8.45
C GLY A 168 -4.35 10.09 9.00
N LYS A 169 -4.58 11.01 9.94
CA LYS A 169 -5.89 11.35 10.43
C LYS A 169 -6.65 12.15 9.37
N TYR A 170 -7.89 11.74 9.07
CA TYR A 170 -8.76 12.54 8.20
C TYR A 170 -9.18 13.86 8.86
N PHE A 171 -9.51 14.84 8.04
CA PHE A 171 -9.97 16.16 8.46
C PHE A 171 -11.07 16.68 7.55
N VAL A 172 -11.83 17.66 8.03
CA VAL A 172 -12.92 18.28 7.27
C VAL A 172 -12.43 19.56 6.62
N GLN A 173 -12.74 19.73 5.33
CA GLN A 173 -12.48 20.94 4.56
C GLN A 173 -13.72 21.29 3.73
N GLY A 174 -14.47 22.30 4.14
CA GLY A 174 -15.77 22.63 3.56
C GLY A 174 -16.77 21.50 3.80
N ASP A 175 -17.35 20.98 2.75
CA ASP A 175 -18.30 19.87 2.74
C ASP A 175 -17.65 18.49 2.57
N ARG A 176 -16.32 18.43 2.46
CA ARG A 176 -15.54 17.20 2.22
C ARG A 176 -14.79 16.74 3.45
N THR A 177 -14.66 15.43 3.58
CA THR A 177 -13.75 14.75 4.50
C THR A 177 -12.58 14.21 3.73
N LEU A 178 -11.40 14.69 4.04
CA LEU A 178 -10.15 14.40 3.33
C LEU A 178 -9.21 13.54 4.17
N LEU A 179 -8.60 12.54 3.55
CA LEU A 179 -7.60 11.66 4.13
C LEU A 179 -6.25 11.92 3.46
N PRO A 180 -5.22 12.38 4.18
CA PRO A 180 -3.88 12.49 3.61
C PRO A 180 -3.31 11.09 3.40
N VAL A 181 -3.04 10.73 2.15
CA VAL A 181 -2.44 9.45 1.73
C VAL A 181 -1.10 9.73 1.08
N SER A 182 -0.05 9.11 1.60
CA SER A 182 1.31 9.19 1.07
C SER A 182 1.69 7.90 0.38
N VAL A 183 2.39 8.01 -0.73
CA VAL A 183 3.01 6.90 -1.46
C VAL A 183 4.50 7.17 -1.55
N LEU A 184 5.33 6.14 -1.32
CA LEU A 184 6.76 6.14 -1.57
C LEU A 184 7.13 4.87 -2.34
N CYS A 185 7.72 5.03 -3.52
CA CYS A 185 8.07 3.92 -4.41
C CYS A 185 9.49 4.07 -4.97
N HIS A 186 10.09 2.96 -5.38
CA HIS A 186 11.37 2.97 -6.07
C HIS A 186 11.23 3.55 -7.48
N HIS A 187 11.95 4.65 -7.78
CA HIS A 187 11.77 5.42 -9.01
C HIS A 187 12.21 4.68 -10.29
N ALA A 188 13.08 3.68 -10.15
CA ALA A 188 13.43 2.82 -11.29
C ALA A 188 12.21 2.06 -11.85
N LEU A 189 11.22 1.76 -11.00
CA LEU A 189 9.99 1.06 -11.39
C LEU A 189 8.83 2.03 -11.59
N VAL A 190 8.65 2.99 -10.68
CA VAL A 190 7.47 3.85 -10.59
C VAL A 190 7.83 5.30 -10.96
N ASP A 191 6.97 5.93 -11.74
CA ASP A 191 7.05 7.33 -12.13
C ASP A 191 5.77 8.07 -11.73
N GLY A 192 5.72 9.39 -11.87
CA GLY A 192 4.59 10.23 -11.54
C GLY A 192 3.28 9.78 -12.18
N ILE A 193 3.32 9.28 -13.43
CA ILE A 193 2.13 8.77 -14.13
C ILE A 193 1.55 7.53 -13.45
N HIS A 194 2.40 6.64 -12.90
CA HIS A 194 1.98 5.44 -12.19
C HIS A 194 1.40 5.79 -10.81
N ILE A 195 2.01 6.77 -10.12
CA ILE A 195 1.48 7.32 -8.87
C ILE A 195 0.11 7.96 -9.11
N ALA A 196 -0.04 8.77 -10.15
CA ALA A 196 -1.33 9.36 -10.51
C ALA A 196 -2.38 8.29 -10.87
N SER A 197 -1.96 7.20 -11.51
CA SER A 197 -2.83 6.05 -11.77
C SER A 197 -3.29 5.38 -10.48
N PHE A 198 -2.41 5.22 -9.49
CA PHE A 198 -2.78 4.67 -8.18
C PHE A 198 -3.87 5.51 -7.50
N TYR A 199 -3.72 6.84 -7.42
CA TYR A 199 -4.73 7.68 -6.78
C TYR A 199 -6.06 7.64 -7.52
N ARG A 200 -6.07 7.64 -8.85
CA ARG A 200 -7.30 7.47 -9.64
C ARG A 200 -7.97 6.11 -9.36
N GLN A 201 -7.17 5.02 -9.29
CA GLN A 201 -7.70 3.72 -8.91
C GLN A 201 -8.21 3.70 -7.46
N LEU A 202 -7.58 4.43 -6.55
CA LEU A 202 -8.04 4.53 -5.16
C LEU A 202 -9.40 5.24 -5.07
N ASP A 203 -9.58 6.33 -5.80
CA ASP A 203 -10.88 7.03 -5.89
C ASP A 203 -11.96 6.08 -6.44
N GLU A 204 -11.65 5.30 -7.50
CA GLU A 204 -12.57 4.30 -8.04
C GLU A 204 -12.95 3.20 -7.04
N GLN A 205 -11.98 2.69 -6.25
CA GLN A 205 -12.26 1.69 -5.23
C GLN A 205 -13.12 2.24 -4.10
N ILE A 206 -12.86 3.47 -3.66
CA ILE A 206 -13.66 4.16 -2.63
C ILE A 206 -15.11 4.31 -3.07
N LEU A 207 -15.35 4.74 -4.31
CA LEU A 207 -16.70 4.94 -4.87
C LEU A 207 -17.48 3.62 -5.08
N ASN A 208 -16.77 2.51 -5.27
CA ASN A 208 -17.37 1.22 -5.61
C ASN A 208 -17.32 0.17 -4.49
N ILE A 209 -16.83 0.53 -3.32
CA ILE A 209 -16.70 -0.42 -2.21
C ILE A 209 -18.04 -1.09 -1.83
N GLY A 210 -18.00 -2.42 -1.74
CA GLY A 210 -19.17 -3.23 -1.42
C GLY A 210 -20.24 -3.28 -2.53
N LYS A 211 -19.85 -3.01 -3.77
CA LYS A 211 -20.68 -3.22 -4.98
C LYS A 211 -20.24 -4.46 -5.77
N ASP A 212 -19.35 -5.28 -5.18
CA ASP A 212 -18.81 -6.53 -5.77
C ASP A 212 -19.84 -7.66 -5.75
#